data_745073e674a8ac0be2b9e84e56f2f1c9
#
_entry.id   745073e674a8ac0be2b9e84e56f2f1c9
#
_cell.length_a   1.000
_cell.length_b   1.000
_cell.length_c   1.000
_cell.angle_alpha   90.00
_cell.angle_beta   90.00
_cell.angle_gamma   90.00
#
_symmetry.space_group_name_H-M   'P 1'
#
loop_
_entity.id
_entity.type
_entity.pdbx_description
1 polymer ?
#
loop_
_entity_poly.entity_id
_entity_poly.type
_entity_poly.pdbx_seq_one_letter_code
_entity_poly.pdbx_strand_id
1 'polypeptide(L)'
;MNRFVAASFAVFISVPPAVAADFGDPAKAQPIAGQLCAACHGADGNSPLPMNPSLAGQHPEYLFKQLNEFKSGSRNNAVMMGMVAGLSAEDMRNLAAYYSAQKPGESAAKDKDLVAQGRKLFRGGNLATGVAACAGCHSPNGAGIPSQYPRLAGQHPEYVATQLKAFRAGERANDANNMMRAVAARLTDKEIAAVAEYLSGLR
;
A
#
# COMPACT_ATOMS: atom_id res chain seq x y z
N MET A 1 15.06 48.39 -47.72
CA MET A 1 15.18 47.04 -47.14
C MET A 1 14.58 47.07 -45.72
N ASN A 2 13.28 46.78 -45.58
CA ASN A 2 12.59 46.75 -44.28
C ASN A 2 12.65 45.37 -43.69
N ARG A 3 13.31 45.23 -42.55
CA ARG A 3 13.33 43.98 -41.76
C ARG A 3 12.15 44.00 -40.79
N PHE A 4 11.16 43.16 -41.02
CA PHE A 4 10.11 42.88 -40.04
C PHE A 4 10.66 41.92 -39.00
N VAL A 5 10.74 42.36 -37.74
CA VAL A 5 11.03 41.52 -36.59
C VAL A 5 9.70 40.96 -36.10
N ALA A 6 9.47 39.68 -36.29
CA ALA A 6 8.32 38.98 -35.73
C ALA A 6 8.60 38.66 -34.25
N ALA A 7 7.89 39.30 -33.35
CA ALA A 7 7.93 38.99 -31.93
C ALA A 7 6.99 37.81 -31.65
N SER A 8 7.57 36.65 -31.37
CA SER A 8 6.79 35.48 -30.93
C SER A 8 6.44 35.64 -29.44
N PHE A 9 5.17 35.84 -29.15
CA PHE A 9 4.64 35.78 -27.77
C PHE A 9 4.42 34.33 -27.39
N ALA A 10 5.23 33.77 -26.49
CA ALA A 10 4.99 32.48 -25.85
C ALA A 10 3.93 32.67 -24.77
N VAL A 11 2.73 32.15 -25.02
CA VAL A 11 1.67 32.05 -24.00
C VAL A 11 2.00 30.90 -23.08
N PHE A 12 2.45 31.18 -21.87
CA PHE A 12 2.57 30.18 -20.80
C PHE A 12 1.17 29.86 -20.27
N ILE A 13 0.60 28.73 -20.69
CA ILE A 13 -0.61 28.19 -20.09
C ILE A 13 -0.18 27.55 -18.77
N SER A 14 -0.42 28.22 -17.64
CA SER A 14 -0.30 27.63 -16.33
C SER A 14 -1.45 26.63 -16.16
N VAL A 15 -1.16 25.34 -16.31
CA VAL A 15 -2.09 24.28 -15.92
C VAL A 15 -2.11 24.27 -14.39
N PRO A 16 -3.25 24.57 -13.75
CA PRO A 16 -3.35 24.43 -12.30
C PRO A 16 -3.08 22.96 -11.93
N PRO A 17 -2.42 22.70 -10.77
CA PRO A 17 -2.25 21.34 -10.31
C PRO A 17 -3.64 20.68 -10.25
N ALA A 18 -3.77 19.50 -10.85
CA ALA A 18 -5.00 18.71 -10.73
C ALA A 18 -5.24 18.53 -9.22
N VAL A 19 -6.31 19.17 -8.71
CA VAL A 19 -6.79 18.97 -7.35
C VAL A 19 -7.16 17.49 -7.31
N ALA A 20 -6.40 16.70 -6.57
CA ALA A 20 -6.78 15.33 -6.28
C ALA A 20 -8.21 15.41 -5.72
N ALA A 21 -9.13 14.69 -6.33
CA ALA A 21 -10.53 14.69 -5.92
C ALA A 21 -10.57 14.52 -4.41
N ASP A 22 -11.37 15.35 -3.75
CA ASP A 22 -11.39 15.55 -2.30
C ASP A 22 -11.82 14.25 -1.58
N PHE A 23 -10.87 13.33 -1.42
CA PHE A 23 -11.13 12.02 -0.82
C PHE A 23 -11.44 12.15 0.67
N GLY A 24 -10.81 13.10 1.34
CA GLY A 24 -10.95 13.43 2.75
C GLY A 24 -9.99 14.56 3.14
N ASP A 25 -10.20 15.12 4.32
CA ASP A 25 -9.40 16.23 4.88
C ASP A 25 -8.29 15.70 5.80
N PRO A 26 -7.01 15.73 5.38
CA PRO A 26 -5.89 15.27 6.21
C PRO A 26 -5.73 16.04 7.52
N ALA A 27 -6.13 17.33 7.56
CA ALA A 27 -5.99 18.15 8.76
C ALA A 27 -6.94 17.68 9.88
N LYS A 28 -8.15 17.25 9.52
CA LYS A 28 -9.11 16.69 10.48
C LYS A 28 -8.68 15.34 11.04
N ALA A 29 -7.81 14.60 10.33
CA ALA A 29 -7.33 13.31 10.78
C ALA A 29 -6.24 13.40 11.87
N GLN A 30 -5.48 14.49 11.94
CA GLN A 30 -4.30 14.60 12.82
C GLN A 30 -4.56 14.22 14.27
N PRO A 31 -5.63 14.70 14.95
CA PRO A 31 -5.91 14.32 16.33
C PRO A 31 -6.14 12.81 16.50
N ILE A 32 -6.92 12.21 15.59
CA ILE A 32 -7.23 10.78 15.60
C ILE A 32 -5.96 9.96 15.31
N ALA A 33 -5.20 10.34 14.27
CA ALA A 33 -3.96 9.68 13.91
C ALA A 33 -2.96 9.68 15.06
N GLY A 34 -2.77 10.83 15.74
CA GLY A 34 -1.84 10.96 16.85
C GLY A 34 -2.24 10.18 18.10
N GLN A 35 -3.54 10.17 18.44
CA GLN A 35 -4.01 9.56 19.67
C GLN A 35 -4.28 8.06 19.56
N LEU A 36 -4.78 7.61 18.40
CA LEU A 36 -5.28 6.26 18.23
C LEU A 36 -4.36 5.37 17.38
N CYS A 37 -3.70 5.91 16.36
CA CYS A 37 -3.01 5.11 15.36
C CYS A 37 -1.48 5.13 15.52
N ALA A 38 -0.92 6.25 15.99
CA ALA A 38 0.52 6.53 15.97
C ALA A 38 1.36 5.54 16.78
N ALA A 39 0.83 5.02 17.89
CA ALA A 39 1.55 4.08 18.76
C ALA A 39 1.98 2.80 18.02
N CYS A 40 1.19 2.37 17.03
CA CYS A 40 1.43 1.14 16.29
C CYS A 40 1.93 1.40 14.86
N HIS A 41 1.45 2.48 14.22
CA HIS A 41 1.73 2.74 12.81
C HIS A 41 2.71 3.91 12.57
N GLY A 42 3.19 4.56 13.64
CA GLY A 42 3.96 5.80 13.53
C GLY A 42 3.06 7.02 13.28
N ALA A 43 3.49 8.18 13.76
CA ALA A 43 2.72 9.43 13.57
C ALA A 43 2.61 9.81 12.08
N ASP A 44 3.66 9.52 11.32
CA ASP A 44 3.77 9.73 9.88
C ASP A 44 3.37 8.49 9.06
N GLY A 45 2.86 7.45 9.71
CA GLY A 45 2.49 6.20 9.04
C GLY A 45 3.66 5.27 8.70
N ASN A 46 4.87 5.58 9.15
CA ASN A 46 6.02 4.68 9.04
C ASN A 46 6.13 3.88 10.34
N SER A 47 5.60 2.67 10.33
CA SER A 47 5.53 1.84 11.53
C SER A 47 6.92 1.46 12.05
N PRO A 48 7.21 1.65 13.35
CA PRO A 48 8.42 1.13 13.98
C PRO A 48 8.32 -0.37 14.30
N LEU A 49 7.14 -0.96 14.19
CA LEU A 49 6.86 -2.33 14.60
C LEU A 49 6.68 -3.24 13.39
N PRO A 50 7.54 -4.28 13.21
CA PRO A 50 7.53 -5.13 12.01
C PRO A 50 6.20 -5.86 11.74
N MET A 51 5.43 -6.15 12.78
CA MET A 51 4.13 -6.81 12.64
C MET A 51 3.00 -5.87 12.22
N ASN A 52 3.18 -4.56 12.42
CA ASN A 52 2.20 -3.55 12.05
C ASN A 52 2.59 -2.90 10.71
N PRO A 53 1.65 -2.71 9.79
CA PRO A 53 2.01 -2.17 8.48
C PRO A 53 2.38 -0.69 8.54
N SER A 54 3.35 -0.31 7.71
CA SER A 54 3.50 1.09 7.31
C SER A 54 2.32 1.49 6.44
N LEU A 55 1.78 2.69 6.70
CA LEU A 55 0.60 3.26 6.03
C LEU A 55 0.98 4.42 5.10
N ALA A 56 2.15 5.02 5.30
CA ALA A 56 2.65 6.16 4.54
C ALA A 56 2.68 5.88 3.04
N GLY A 57 2.11 6.80 2.25
CA GLY A 57 2.06 6.69 0.79
C GLY A 57 1.22 5.55 0.24
N GLN A 58 0.37 4.92 1.06
CA GLN A 58 -0.59 3.94 0.61
C GLN A 58 -1.77 4.63 -0.08
N HIS A 59 -2.41 3.99 -1.05
CA HIS A 59 -3.57 4.54 -1.76
C HIS A 59 -4.74 4.80 -0.81
N PRO A 60 -5.35 6.00 -0.85
CA PRO A 60 -6.37 6.38 0.12
C PRO A 60 -7.62 5.50 0.03
N GLU A 61 -8.01 5.08 -1.18
CA GLU A 61 -9.15 4.18 -1.36
C GLU A 61 -8.90 2.79 -0.75
N TYR A 62 -7.65 2.32 -0.83
CA TYR A 62 -7.26 1.07 -0.20
C TYR A 62 -7.28 1.18 1.33
N LEU A 63 -6.74 2.27 1.89
CA LEU A 63 -6.77 2.51 3.34
C LEU A 63 -8.22 2.60 3.84
N PHE A 64 -9.06 3.39 3.18
CA PHE A 64 -10.47 3.51 3.52
C PHE A 64 -11.20 2.17 3.45
N LYS A 65 -10.97 1.40 2.38
CA LYS A 65 -11.51 0.04 2.26
C LYS A 65 -11.12 -0.82 3.46
N GLN A 66 -9.83 -0.83 3.84
CA GLN A 66 -9.37 -1.64 4.96
C GLN A 66 -10.02 -1.22 6.28
N LEU A 67 -10.11 0.09 6.57
CA LEU A 67 -10.74 0.60 7.78
C LEU A 67 -12.22 0.19 7.86
N ASN A 68 -12.97 0.34 6.76
CA ASN A 68 -14.37 -0.08 6.68
C ASN A 68 -14.53 -1.60 6.89
N GLU A 69 -13.64 -2.38 6.31
CA GLU A 69 -13.73 -3.85 6.40
C GLU A 69 -13.32 -4.38 7.78
N PHE A 70 -12.43 -3.70 8.49
CA PHE A 70 -12.23 -3.97 9.92
C PHE A 70 -13.48 -3.59 10.74
N LYS A 71 -14.12 -2.45 10.43
CA LYS A 71 -15.33 -2.01 11.14
C LYS A 71 -16.52 -2.94 10.90
N SER A 72 -16.67 -3.43 9.69
CA SER A 72 -17.75 -4.37 9.33
C SER A 72 -17.49 -5.82 9.72
N GLY A 73 -16.25 -6.15 10.12
CA GLY A 73 -15.81 -7.52 10.38
C GLY A 73 -15.45 -8.33 9.12
N SER A 74 -15.57 -7.76 7.91
CA SER A 74 -15.17 -8.43 6.66
C SER A 74 -13.67 -8.70 6.57
N ARG A 75 -12.86 -7.92 7.29
CA ARG A 75 -11.47 -8.20 7.60
C ARG A 75 -11.31 -8.40 9.09
N ASN A 76 -10.92 -9.60 9.51
CA ASN A 76 -10.79 -9.94 10.93
C ASN A 76 -9.40 -9.56 11.45
N ASN A 77 -9.37 -8.73 12.49
CA ASN A 77 -8.24 -8.46 13.38
C ASN A 77 -8.78 -7.75 14.63
N ALA A 78 -8.74 -8.44 15.76
CA ALA A 78 -9.38 -7.95 16.99
C ALA A 78 -8.88 -6.56 17.44
N VAL A 79 -7.58 -6.28 17.28
CA VAL A 79 -7.00 -4.96 17.61
C VAL A 79 -7.58 -3.89 16.69
N MET A 80 -7.48 -4.09 15.36
CA MET A 80 -7.96 -3.10 14.41
C MET A 80 -9.47 -2.89 14.47
N MET A 81 -10.25 -3.95 14.69
CA MET A 81 -11.70 -3.84 14.90
C MET A 81 -12.03 -2.93 16.10
N GLY A 82 -11.30 -3.08 17.22
CA GLY A 82 -11.42 -2.18 18.36
C GLY A 82 -11.06 -0.74 18.04
N MET A 83 -9.95 -0.53 17.29
CA MET A 83 -9.46 0.81 16.93
C MET A 83 -10.46 1.57 16.03
N VAL A 84 -11.13 0.89 15.11
CA VAL A 84 -12.04 1.54 14.15
C VAL A 84 -13.49 1.59 14.63
N ALA A 85 -13.85 0.95 15.73
CA ALA A 85 -15.23 0.79 16.17
C ALA A 85 -15.97 2.14 16.29
N GLY A 86 -15.32 3.15 16.90
CA GLY A 86 -15.87 4.50 17.11
C GLY A 86 -15.74 5.46 15.91
N LEU A 87 -15.01 5.09 14.85
CA LEU A 87 -14.76 5.99 13.73
C LEU A 87 -15.97 6.11 12.80
N SER A 88 -16.29 7.33 12.38
CA SER A 88 -17.24 7.58 11.30
C SER A 88 -16.63 7.27 9.92
N ALA A 89 -17.45 7.20 8.89
CA ALA A 89 -16.95 7.07 7.51
C ALA A 89 -16.15 8.31 7.07
N GLU A 90 -16.46 9.50 7.62
CA GLU A 90 -15.68 10.72 7.39
C GLU A 90 -14.31 10.61 8.04
N ASP A 91 -14.22 10.19 9.31
CA ASP A 91 -12.94 9.99 10.00
C ASP A 91 -12.04 9.02 9.24
N MET A 92 -12.61 7.92 8.77
CA MET A 92 -11.87 6.92 8.00
C MET A 92 -11.38 7.45 6.64
N ARG A 93 -12.15 8.32 5.97
CA ARG A 93 -11.67 9.01 4.74
C ARG A 93 -10.55 10.00 5.07
N ASN A 94 -10.71 10.78 6.12
CA ASN A 94 -9.70 11.75 6.55
C ASN A 94 -8.39 11.06 6.93
N LEU A 95 -8.44 9.96 7.68
CA LEU A 95 -7.27 9.13 8.02
C LEU A 95 -6.62 8.53 6.77
N ALA A 96 -7.40 8.06 5.82
CA ALA A 96 -6.88 7.52 4.58
C ALA A 96 -6.17 8.60 3.74
N ALA A 97 -6.73 9.80 3.64
CA ALA A 97 -6.10 10.95 3.00
C ALA A 97 -4.82 11.38 3.74
N TYR A 98 -4.85 11.40 5.08
CA TYR A 98 -3.70 11.77 5.90
C TYR A 98 -2.49 10.86 5.66
N TYR A 99 -2.66 9.54 5.79
CA TYR A 99 -1.56 8.58 5.61
C TYR A 99 -1.13 8.43 4.15
N SER A 100 -2.04 8.60 3.21
CA SER A 100 -1.72 8.62 1.78
C SER A 100 -0.78 9.75 1.40
N ALA A 101 -0.91 10.92 2.03
CA ALA A 101 -0.07 12.09 1.80
C ALA A 101 1.31 11.99 2.47
N GLN A 102 1.52 11.04 3.38
CA GLN A 102 2.80 10.87 4.07
C GLN A 102 3.86 10.25 3.15
N LYS A 103 5.11 10.66 3.37
CA LYS A 103 6.25 10.09 2.64
C LYS A 103 6.60 8.71 3.20
N PRO A 104 6.64 7.66 2.35
CA PRO A 104 7.12 6.35 2.78
C PRO A 104 8.55 6.43 3.30
N GLY A 105 8.78 5.80 4.45
CA GLY A 105 10.10 5.68 5.04
C GLY A 105 11.02 4.78 4.21
N GLU A 106 12.30 4.86 4.51
CA GLU A 106 13.29 3.96 3.93
C GLU A 106 13.33 2.66 4.73
N SER A 107 13.04 1.56 4.05
CA SER A 107 13.25 0.21 4.55
C SER A 107 14.35 -0.47 3.73
N ALA A 108 15.05 -1.43 4.29
CA ALA A 108 16.12 -2.14 3.62
C ALA A 108 15.96 -3.65 3.82
N ALA A 109 16.07 -4.38 2.72
CA ALA A 109 16.16 -5.82 2.76
C ALA A 109 17.51 -6.24 3.39
N LYS A 110 17.50 -7.33 4.15
CA LYS A 110 18.65 -7.81 4.93
C LYS A 110 19.31 -9.04 4.31
N ASP A 111 18.51 -9.91 3.69
CA ASP A 111 18.97 -11.19 3.13
C ASP A 111 19.06 -11.11 1.59
N LYS A 112 20.27 -11.08 1.06
CA LYS A 112 20.53 -10.96 -0.39
C LYS A 112 20.02 -12.15 -1.20
N ASP A 113 20.06 -13.35 -0.63
CA ASP A 113 19.63 -14.57 -1.31
C ASP A 113 18.11 -14.62 -1.42
N LEU A 114 17.40 -14.24 -0.34
CA LEU A 114 15.95 -14.08 -0.37
C LEU A 114 15.54 -12.97 -1.33
N VAL A 115 16.25 -11.85 -1.35
CA VAL A 115 16.00 -10.74 -2.30
C VAL A 115 16.10 -11.22 -3.74
N ALA A 116 17.12 -11.98 -4.10
CA ALA A 116 17.28 -12.49 -5.46
C ALA A 116 16.13 -13.42 -5.88
N GLN A 117 15.71 -14.32 -4.98
CA GLN A 117 14.60 -15.22 -5.19
C GLN A 117 13.26 -14.45 -5.24
N GLY A 118 13.03 -13.54 -4.31
CA GLY A 118 11.84 -12.70 -4.25
C GLY A 118 11.67 -11.81 -5.48
N ARG A 119 12.77 -11.22 -5.96
CA ARG A 119 12.78 -10.43 -7.21
C ARG A 119 12.31 -11.26 -8.40
N LYS A 120 12.83 -12.49 -8.55
CA LYS A 120 12.44 -13.40 -9.62
C LYS A 120 10.95 -13.71 -9.56
N LEU A 121 10.46 -14.07 -8.37
CA LEU A 121 9.05 -14.39 -8.14
C LEU A 121 8.15 -13.16 -8.37
N PHE A 122 8.50 -12.02 -7.78
CA PHE A 122 7.71 -10.79 -7.91
C PHE A 122 7.53 -10.35 -9.36
N ARG A 123 8.61 -10.40 -10.17
CA ARG A 123 8.62 -9.93 -11.56
C ARG A 123 8.17 -10.96 -12.58
N GLY A 124 8.45 -12.24 -12.34
CA GLY A 124 8.23 -13.31 -13.33
C GLY A 124 7.20 -14.35 -12.88
N GLY A 125 6.80 -14.38 -11.62
CA GLY A 125 5.99 -15.46 -11.08
C GLY A 125 6.74 -16.80 -11.00
N ASN A 126 5.98 -17.88 -10.92
CA ASN A 126 6.49 -19.24 -10.98
C ASN A 126 5.58 -20.08 -11.90
N LEU A 127 6.01 -20.29 -13.13
CA LEU A 127 5.23 -21.03 -14.13
C LEU A 127 5.00 -22.50 -13.74
N ALA A 128 5.94 -23.12 -13.02
CA ALA A 128 5.82 -24.52 -12.63
C ALA A 128 4.68 -24.74 -11.61
N THR A 129 4.42 -23.76 -10.76
CA THR A 129 3.36 -23.79 -9.74
C THR A 129 2.15 -22.94 -10.10
N GLY A 130 2.22 -22.21 -11.22
CA GLY A 130 1.16 -21.33 -11.69
C GLY A 130 1.00 -20.06 -10.82
N VAL A 131 2.06 -19.62 -10.11
CA VAL A 131 2.06 -18.36 -9.40
C VAL A 131 2.22 -17.20 -10.38
N ALA A 132 1.23 -16.33 -10.43
CA ALA A 132 1.28 -15.11 -11.26
C ALA A 132 2.35 -14.13 -10.76
N ALA A 133 2.95 -13.35 -11.68
CA ALA A 133 3.86 -12.27 -11.32
C ALA A 133 3.14 -11.16 -10.55
N CYS A 134 3.59 -10.89 -9.33
CA CYS A 134 2.99 -9.86 -8.45
C CYS A 134 3.03 -8.47 -9.10
N ALA A 135 4.11 -8.19 -9.84
CA ALA A 135 4.33 -6.93 -10.54
C ALA A 135 3.23 -6.60 -11.58
N GLY A 136 2.52 -7.59 -12.10
CA GLY A 136 1.42 -7.39 -13.05
C GLY A 136 0.25 -6.60 -12.47
N CYS A 137 -0.01 -6.77 -11.16
CA CYS A 137 -1.08 -6.07 -10.44
C CYS A 137 -0.52 -4.98 -9.51
N HIS A 138 0.62 -5.22 -8.86
CA HIS A 138 1.19 -4.30 -7.88
C HIS A 138 2.25 -3.34 -8.46
N SER A 139 2.38 -3.25 -9.76
CA SER A 139 3.39 -2.48 -10.51
C SER A 139 4.83 -2.99 -10.35
N PRO A 140 5.71 -2.81 -11.33
CA PRO A 140 7.10 -3.31 -11.29
C PRO A 140 7.94 -2.75 -10.13
N ASN A 141 7.61 -1.56 -9.66
CA ASN A 141 8.23 -0.92 -8.49
C ASN A 141 7.42 -1.10 -7.19
N GLY A 142 6.37 -1.92 -7.19
CA GLY A 142 5.55 -2.17 -6.01
C GLY A 142 4.72 -0.97 -5.56
N ALA A 143 4.55 0.06 -6.40
CA ALA A 143 3.74 1.22 -6.06
C ALA A 143 2.23 0.91 -5.99
N GLY A 144 1.82 -0.19 -6.58
CA GLY A 144 0.41 -0.55 -6.72
C GLY A 144 -0.28 0.17 -7.88
N ILE A 145 -1.58 -0.03 -7.98
CA ILE A 145 -2.46 0.67 -8.93
C ILE A 145 -3.67 1.16 -8.14
N PRO A 146 -3.87 2.48 -8.00
CA PRO A 146 -5.09 2.99 -7.38
C PRO A 146 -6.33 2.53 -8.17
N SER A 147 -7.40 2.18 -7.56
CA SER A 147 -7.71 2.02 -6.14
C SER A 147 -7.66 0.54 -5.72
N GLN A 148 -7.40 -0.35 -6.65
CA GLN A 148 -7.62 -1.80 -6.49
C GLN A 148 -6.43 -2.52 -5.86
N TYR A 149 -5.20 -2.17 -6.26
CA TYR A 149 -3.99 -2.88 -5.88
C TYR A 149 -3.12 -2.01 -4.99
N PRO A 150 -2.89 -2.42 -3.72
CA PRO A 150 -2.13 -1.61 -2.78
C PRO A 150 -0.66 -1.49 -3.14
N ARG A 151 -0.03 -0.41 -2.65
CA ARG A 151 1.41 -0.27 -2.58
C ARG A 151 1.98 -1.36 -1.67
N LEU A 152 3.05 -2.01 -2.12
CA LEU A 152 3.78 -3.05 -1.38
C LEU A 152 5.24 -2.64 -1.09
N ALA A 153 5.80 -1.71 -1.90
CA ALA A 153 7.18 -1.29 -1.78
C ALA A 153 7.48 -0.66 -0.42
N GLY A 154 8.54 -1.12 0.22
CA GLY A 154 8.99 -0.65 1.53
C GLY A 154 8.19 -1.18 2.72
N GLN A 155 7.28 -2.14 2.51
CA GLN A 155 6.50 -2.73 3.59
C GLN A 155 7.33 -3.74 4.40
N HIS A 156 7.03 -3.87 5.68
CA HIS A 156 7.69 -4.83 6.58
C HIS A 156 7.56 -6.28 6.09
N PRO A 157 8.65 -7.03 6.01
CA PRO A 157 8.60 -8.41 5.52
C PRO A 157 7.76 -9.32 6.41
N GLU A 158 7.77 -9.12 7.73
CA GLU A 158 6.97 -9.87 8.67
C GLU A 158 5.47 -9.66 8.43
N TYR A 159 5.07 -8.40 8.21
CA TYR A 159 3.67 -8.08 7.88
C TYR A 159 3.26 -8.69 6.54
N VAL A 160 4.08 -8.54 5.49
CA VAL A 160 3.80 -9.12 4.17
C VAL A 160 3.64 -10.63 4.25
N ALA A 161 4.59 -11.30 4.92
CA ALA A 161 4.55 -12.76 5.08
C ALA A 161 3.29 -13.21 5.83
N THR A 162 2.93 -12.53 6.92
CA THR A 162 1.71 -12.80 7.69
C THR A 162 0.45 -12.65 6.83
N GLN A 163 0.36 -11.57 6.04
CA GLN A 163 -0.80 -11.34 5.19
C GLN A 163 -0.92 -12.38 4.06
N LEU A 164 0.19 -12.78 3.43
CA LEU A 164 0.18 -13.83 2.41
C LEU A 164 -0.24 -15.19 3.00
N LYS A 165 0.24 -15.53 4.18
CA LYS A 165 -0.18 -16.75 4.90
C LYS A 165 -1.65 -16.69 5.26
N ALA A 166 -2.16 -15.56 5.74
CA ALA A 166 -3.56 -15.38 6.09
C ALA A 166 -4.48 -15.49 4.84
N PHE A 167 -4.08 -14.95 3.69
CA PHE A 167 -4.79 -15.18 2.42
C PHE A 167 -4.76 -16.64 2.01
N ARG A 168 -3.60 -17.32 2.15
CA ARG A 168 -3.46 -18.73 1.80
C ARG A 168 -4.35 -19.63 2.67
N ALA A 169 -4.45 -19.32 3.95
CA ALA A 169 -5.29 -20.05 4.91
C ALA A 169 -6.79 -19.69 4.82
N GLY A 170 -7.15 -18.63 4.07
CA GLY A 170 -8.52 -18.13 4.03
C GLY A 170 -8.94 -17.30 5.25
N GLU A 171 -8.02 -17.06 6.21
CA GLU A 171 -8.25 -16.23 7.39
C GLU A 171 -8.44 -14.76 7.01
N ARG A 172 -7.76 -14.32 5.94
CA ARG A 172 -8.01 -13.07 5.26
C ARG A 172 -8.72 -13.32 3.93
N ALA A 173 -9.97 -12.86 3.81
CA ALA A 173 -10.82 -13.15 2.67
C ALA A 173 -11.52 -11.90 2.09
N ASN A 174 -10.96 -10.71 2.38
CA ASN A 174 -11.51 -9.43 1.94
C ASN A 174 -10.98 -8.97 0.57
N ASP A 175 -10.40 -9.87 -0.19
CA ASP A 175 -9.90 -9.66 -1.54
C ASP A 175 -11.03 -9.84 -2.57
N ALA A 176 -11.15 -8.88 -3.48
CA ALA A 176 -12.14 -8.96 -4.56
C ALA A 176 -11.88 -10.19 -5.44
N ASN A 177 -12.93 -10.92 -5.76
CA ASN A 177 -12.90 -12.08 -6.66
C ASN A 177 -11.87 -13.16 -6.26
N ASN A 178 -11.52 -13.27 -4.98
CA ASN A 178 -10.53 -14.22 -4.46
C ASN A 178 -9.12 -14.06 -5.07
N MET A 179 -8.77 -12.91 -5.61
CA MET A 179 -7.52 -12.71 -6.35
C MET A 179 -6.29 -13.05 -5.52
N MET A 180 -6.18 -12.47 -4.31
CA MET A 180 -5.01 -12.72 -3.46
C MET A 180 -5.03 -14.12 -2.86
N ARG A 181 -6.19 -14.66 -2.50
CA ARG A 181 -6.32 -16.05 -2.05
C ARG A 181 -5.89 -17.03 -3.13
N ALA A 182 -6.28 -16.82 -4.38
CA ALA A 182 -5.91 -17.68 -5.50
C ALA A 182 -4.39 -17.66 -5.78
N VAL A 183 -3.75 -16.50 -5.67
CA VAL A 183 -2.29 -16.38 -5.79
C VAL A 183 -1.60 -17.01 -4.58
N ALA A 184 -2.01 -16.67 -3.36
CA ALA A 184 -1.38 -17.12 -2.13
C ALA A 184 -1.49 -18.63 -1.92
N ALA A 185 -2.58 -19.26 -2.35
CA ALA A 185 -2.78 -20.71 -2.30
C ALA A 185 -1.67 -21.52 -2.97
N ARG A 186 -0.96 -20.91 -3.93
CA ARG A 186 0.11 -21.55 -4.70
C ARG A 186 1.51 -21.27 -4.19
N LEU A 187 1.64 -20.37 -3.20
CA LEU A 187 2.93 -19.99 -2.63
C LEU A 187 3.39 -20.96 -1.55
N THR A 188 4.65 -21.35 -1.61
CA THR A 188 5.34 -22.02 -0.50
C THR A 188 5.79 -21.01 0.56
N ASP A 189 6.09 -21.48 1.78
CA ASP A 189 6.62 -20.61 2.84
C ASP A 189 7.93 -19.94 2.44
N LYS A 190 8.77 -20.65 1.68
CA LYS A 190 10.03 -20.10 1.16
C LYS A 190 9.79 -18.96 0.16
N GLU A 191 8.84 -19.12 -0.75
CA GLU A 191 8.47 -18.08 -1.70
C GLU A 191 7.83 -16.87 -1.01
N ILE A 192 7.00 -17.10 0.01
CA ILE A 192 6.43 -16.03 0.84
C ILE A 192 7.55 -15.24 1.53
N ALA A 193 8.51 -15.92 2.18
CA ALA A 193 9.63 -15.26 2.82
C ALA A 193 10.48 -14.46 1.82
N ALA A 194 10.78 -15.05 0.66
CA ALA A 194 11.58 -14.42 -0.37
C ALA A 194 10.91 -13.15 -0.94
N VAL A 195 9.62 -13.22 -1.31
CA VAL A 195 8.92 -12.04 -1.85
C VAL A 195 8.73 -10.96 -0.79
N ALA A 196 8.48 -11.32 0.46
CA ALA A 196 8.36 -10.38 1.56
C ALA A 196 9.67 -9.61 1.81
N GLU A 197 10.79 -10.31 1.81
CA GLU A 197 12.12 -9.71 1.94
C GLU A 197 12.45 -8.79 0.76
N TYR A 198 12.16 -9.20 -0.47
CA TYR A 198 12.35 -8.36 -1.65
C TYR A 198 11.54 -7.07 -1.58
N LEU A 199 10.27 -7.14 -1.16
CA LEU A 199 9.37 -6.00 -1.06
C LEU A 199 9.83 -4.97 -0.04
N SER A 200 10.48 -5.38 1.04
CA SER A 200 11.00 -4.46 2.05
C SER A 200 12.06 -3.51 1.49
N GLY A 201 12.88 -3.96 0.56
CA GLY A 201 13.90 -3.14 -0.12
C GLY A 201 13.48 -2.54 -1.46
N LEU A 202 12.25 -2.79 -1.92
CA LEU A 202 11.75 -2.29 -3.21
C LEU A 202 11.37 -0.80 -3.14
N ARG A 203 11.75 -0.02 -4.17
CA ARG A 203 11.49 1.43 -4.28
C ARG A 203 11.09 1.84 -5.69
#